data_40cb2f022e77b0f9b9e8c495b0997503
#
_entry.id   40cb2f022e77b0f9b9e8c495b0997503
#
_cell.length_a   1.000
_cell.length_b   1.000
_cell.length_c   1.000
_cell.angle_alpha   90.00
_cell.angle_beta   90.00
_cell.angle_gamma   90.00
#
_symmetry.space_group_name_H-M   'P 1'
#
loop_
_entity.id
_entity.type
_entity.pdbx_description
1 polymer ?
#
loop_
_entity_poly.entity_id
_entity_poly.type
_entity_poly.pdbx_seq_one_letter_code
_entity_poly.pdbx_strand_id
1 'polypeptide(L)'
;ASNLNLSKNWYCSILGCSLGRQTVEWIDFNFFGHQLVVHLVPANEEKVFTNRVDGEKVSSRHFGVILTHNEWKKLVNRLQEKNLKFTIQPQTRFSGKAGEQSTFFIEDPFENGLEFKAFQNDDDIFSV
;
A
#
# COMPACT_ATOMS: atom_id res chain seq x y z
N ALA A 1 11.26 9.38 2.07
CA ALA A 1 10.37 10.53 2.33
C ALA A 1 11.19 11.77 2.67
N SER A 2 10.76 12.93 2.20
CA SER A 2 11.40 14.22 2.56
C SER A 2 10.80 14.85 3.81
N ASN A 3 9.76 14.26 4.38
CA ASN A 3 9.13 14.71 5.61
C ASN A 3 8.57 13.52 6.40
N LEU A 4 9.24 13.16 7.50
CA LEU A 4 8.84 12.03 8.34
C LEU A 4 7.52 12.26 9.08
N ASN A 5 7.17 13.51 9.43
CA ASN A 5 5.89 13.78 10.08
C ASN A 5 4.69 13.55 9.15
N LEU A 6 4.82 13.89 7.86
CA LEU A 6 3.81 13.56 6.87
C LEU A 6 3.65 12.05 6.71
N SER A 7 4.75 11.31 6.63
CA SER A 7 4.71 9.84 6.60
C SER A 7 4.03 9.28 7.84
N LYS A 8 4.45 9.74 9.03
CA LYS A 8 3.86 9.31 10.30
C LYS A 8 2.34 9.51 10.32
N ASN A 9 1.89 10.71 10.00
CA ASN A 9 0.48 11.02 9.98
C ASN A 9 -0.29 10.16 8.98
N TRP A 10 0.25 9.97 7.79
CA TRP A 10 -0.42 9.20 6.76
C TRP A 10 -0.51 7.70 7.11
N TYR A 11 0.61 7.05 7.44
CA TYR A 11 0.62 5.63 7.78
C TYR A 11 -0.21 5.31 9.03
N CYS A 12 -0.17 6.17 10.05
CA CYS A 12 -0.96 5.96 11.27
C CYS A 12 -2.43 6.32 11.10
N SER A 13 -2.74 7.50 10.55
CA SER A 13 -4.12 8.00 10.52
C SER A 13 -4.92 7.44 9.34
N ILE A 14 -4.30 7.24 8.18
CA ILE A 14 -4.99 6.71 7.00
C ILE A 14 -5.00 5.18 7.04
N LEU A 15 -3.84 4.53 7.10
CA LEU A 15 -3.75 3.07 7.08
C LEU A 15 -4.01 2.39 8.43
N GLY A 16 -3.88 3.12 9.54
CA GLY A 16 -4.06 2.55 10.87
C GLY A 16 -2.84 1.78 11.38
N CYS A 17 -1.65 2.00 10.80
CA CYS A 17 -0.42 1.39 11.27
C CYS A 17 -0.03 1.91 12.66
N SER A 18 0.47 1.04 13.53
CA SER A 18 1.10 1.47 14.76
C SER A 18 2.57 1.83 14.55
N LEU A 19 3.07 2.73 15.40
CA LEU A 19 4.48 3.13 15.37
C LEU A 19 5.34 2.07 16.07
N GLY A 20 6.53 1.85 15.49
CA GLY A 20 7.64 1.22 16.18
C GLY A 20 8.64 2.25 16.69
N ARG A 21 9.92 2.03 16.45
CA ARG A 21 10.98 2.97 16.82
C ARG A 21 11.04 4.15 15.85
N GLN A 22 11.53 5.27 16.34
CA GLN A 22 11.71 6.46 15.51
C GLN A 22 12.96 7.25 15.94
N THR A 23 13.59 7.88 14.97
CA THR A 23 14.70 8.81 15.14
C THR A 23 14.42 10.07 14.33
N VAL A 24 15.40 10.97 14.25
CA VAL A 24 15.31 12.15 13.36
C VAL A 24 15.51 11.78 11.88
N GLU A 25 16.00 10.58 11.58
CA GLU A 25 16.35 10.13 10.23
C GLU A 25 15.42 9.05 9.67
N TRP A 26 14.66 8.35 10.52
CA TRP A 26 13.78 7.27 10.10
C TRP A 26 12.68 6.96 11.10
N ILE A 27 11.62 6.28 10.63
CA ILE A 27 10.49 5.79 11.43
C ILE A 27 10.18 4.34 11.02
N ASP A 28 9.98 3.47 12.01
CA ASP A 28 9.42 2.12 11.84
C ASP A 28 7.90 2.15 12.02
N PHE A 29 7.22 1.38 11.19
CA PHE A 29 5.79 1.10 11.31
C PHE A 29 5.53 -0.39 11.40
N ASN A 30 4.55 -0.79 12.18
CA ASN A 30 3.93 -2.09 12.03
C ASN A 30 2.96 -2.01 10.83
N PHE A 31 3.44 -2.47 9.69
CA PHE A 31 2.69 -2.48 8.43
C PHE A 31 2.06 -3.86 8.23
N PHE A 32 0.86 -4.03 8.80
CA PHE A 32 0.09 -5.29 8.72
C PHE A 32 0.91 -6.52 9.16
N GLY A 33 1.66 -6.38 10.26
CA GLY A 33 2.50 -7.43 10.82
C GLY A 33 3.93 -7.46 10.27
N HIS A 34 4.26 -6.63 9.29
CA HIS A 34 5.60 -6.46 8.76
C HIS A 34 6.23 -5.16 9.27
N GLN A 35 7.54 -5.14 9.40
CA GLN A 35 8.26 -3.91 9.69
C GLN A 35 8.48 -3.12 8.39
N LEU A 36 7.91 -1.92 8.33
CA LEU A 36 8.18 -0.95 7.28
C LEU A 36 9.01 0.19 7.84
N VAL A 37 10.14 0.50 7.19
CA VAL A 37 11.00 1.60 7.59
C VAL A 37 10.93 2.71 6.55
N VAL A 38 10.62 3.92 7.00
CA VAL A 38 10.65 5.13 6.17
C VAL A 38 11.85 5.97 6.58
N HIS A 39 12.77 6.18 5.64
CA HIS A 39 13.95 7.02 5.82
C HIS A 39 13.72 8.45 5.35
N LEU A 40 14.32 9.41 6.06
CA LEU A 40 14.41 10.79 5.61
C LEU A 40 15.42 10.90 4.48
N VAL A 41 15.03 11.52 3.37
CA VAL A 41 15.90 11.82 2.24
C VAL A 41 15.66 13.27 1.79
N PRO A 42 16.67 13.95 1.21
CA PRO A 42 16.47 15.28 0.64
C PRO A 42 15.38 15.28 -0.45
N ALA A 43 14.56 16.33 -0.51
CA ALA A 43 13.45 16.43 -1.45
C ALA A 43 13.89 16.34 -2.93
N ASN A 44 15.09 16.82 -3.25
CA ASN A 44 15.65 16.76 -4.60
C ASN A 44 16.12 15.36 -5.03
N GLU A 45 16.19 14.41 -4.11
CA GLU A 45 16.53 13.01 -4.38
C GLU A 45 15.30 12.10 -4.53
N GLU A 46 14.10 12.63 -4.29
CA GLU A 46 12.83 11.90 -4.47
C GLU A 46 12.44 11.86 -5.95
N LYS A 47 13.10 11.00 -6.73
CA LYS A 47 12.70 10.73 -8.12
C LYS A 47 11.79 9.51 -8.18
N VAL A 48 10.64 9.68 -8.80
CA VAL A 48 9.67 8.60 -8.99
C VAL A 48 9.53 8.30 -10.48
N PHE A 49 9.71 7.02 -10.81
CA PHE A 49 9.41 6.49 -12.13
C PHE A 49 8.06 5.75 -12.07
N THR A 50 7.36 5.66 -13.18
CA THR A 50 6.08 4.95 -13.25
C THR A 50 6.13 3.81 -14.26
N ASN A 51 5.41 2.74 -13.98
CA ASN A 51 5.13 1.63 -14.88
C ASN A 51 3.62 1.56 -15.14
N ARG A 52 3.23 0.84 -16.17
CA ARG A 52 1.81 0.58 -16.43
C ARG A 52 1.38 -0.72 -15.75
N VAL A 53 0.30 -0.63 -14.98
CA VAL A 53 -0.38 -1.78 -14.35
C VAL A 53 -1.87 -1.62 -14.67
N ASP A 54 -2.46 -2.62 -15.31
CA ASP A 54 -3.87 -2.61 -15.74
C ASP A 54 -4.27 -1.33 -16.52
N GLY A 55 -3.34 -0.79 -17.33
CA GLY A 55 -3.55 0.43 -18.10
C GLY A 55 -3.29 1.74 -17.34
N GLU A 56 -3.17 1.69 -16.02
CA GLU A 56 -2.91 2.84 -15.17
C GLU A 56 -1.40 3.06 -14.93
N LYS A 57 -1.02 4.31 -14.72
CA LYS A 57 0.35 4.66 -14.29
C LYS A 57 0.49 4.43 -12.79
N VAL A 58 1.38 3.53 -12.42
CA VAL A 58 1.69 3.19 -11.02
C VAL A 58 3.16 3.50 -10.76
N SER A 59 3.47 4.03 -9.57
CA SER A 59 4.86 4.22 -9.15
C SER A 59 5.64 2.92 -9.29
N SER A 60 6.85 2.98 -9.87
CA SER A 60 7.74 1.83 -9.93
C SER A 60 8.26 1.43 -8.55
N ARG A 61 8.25 2.37 -7.60
CA ARG A 61 8.45 2.08 -6.19
C ARG A 61 7.12 1.64 -5.59
N HIS A 62 6.76 0.38 -5.76
CA HIS A 62 5.56 -0.16 -5.13
C HIS A 62 5.83 -1.45 -4.40
N PHE A 63 5.06 -1.66 -3.36
CA PHE A 63 5.08 -2.86 -2.53
C PHE A 63 3.68 -3.04 -1.93
N GLY A 64 3.46 -4.14 -1.27
CA GLY A 64 2.17 -4.37 -0.65
C GLY A 64 2.14 -5.61 0.21
N VAL A 65 0.94 -5.95 0.62
CA VAL A 65 0.67 -7.13 1.44
C VAL A 65 -0.55 -7.87 0.94
N ILE A 66 -0.60 -9.16 1.24
CA ILE A 66 -1.76 -10.00 1.06
C ILE A 66 -2.50 -10.04 2.40
N LEU A 67 -3.78 -9.68 2.39
CA LEU A 67 -4.66 -9.66 3.53
C LEU A 67 -5.72 -10.77 3.40
N THR A 68 -6.39 -11.10 4.50
CA THR A 68 -7.65 -11.85 4.40
C THR A 68 -8.73 -10.99 3.71
N HIS A 69 -9.76 -11.61 3.13
CA HIS A 69 -10.85 -10.86 2.52
C HIS A 69 -11.53 -9.88 3.50
N ASN A 70 -11.71 -10.29 4.76
CA ASN A 70 -12.29 -9.42 5.78
C ASN A 70 -11.42 -8.20 6.07
N GLU A 71 -10.12 -8.38 6.23
CA GLU A 71 -9.17 -7.28 6.46
C GLU A 71 -9.11 -6.35 5.26
N TRP A 72 -9.10 -6.91 4.04
CA TRP A 72 -9.08 -6.15 2.80
C TRP A 72 -10.34 -5.27 2.65
N LYS A 73 -11.52 -5.84 2.90
CA LYS A 73 -12.80 -5.09 2.86
C LYS A 73 -12.85 -3.99 3.92
N LYS A 74 -12.40 -4.28 5.15
CA LYS A 74 -12.32 -3.26 6.22
C LYS A 74 -11.39 -2.12 5.84
N LEU A 75 -10.25 -2.43 5.23
CA LEU A 75 -9.31 -1.42 4.77
C LEU A 75 -9.90 -0.56 3.64
N VAL A 76 -10.54 -1.17 2.64
CA VAL A 76 -11.26 -0.44 1.58
C VAL A 76 -12.28 0.53 2.16
N ASN A 77 -13.12 0.08 3.09
CA ASN A 77 -14.13 0.92 3.73
C ASN A 77 -13.49 2.09 4.50
N ARG A 78 -12.43 1.82 5.25
CA ARG A 78 -11.68 2.86 5.97
C ARG A 78 -11.13 3.93 5.03
N LEU A 79 -10.53 3.53 3.92
CA LEU A 79 -9.94 4.45 2.96
C LEU A 79 -11.01 5.27 2.23
N GLN A 80 -12.14 4.65 1.89
CA GLN A 80 -13.30 5.35 1.31
C GLN A 80 -13.90 6.38 2.27
N GLU A 81 -14.06 6.04 3.55
CA GLU A 81 -14.54 6.98 4.59
C GLU A 81 -13.61 8.18 4.75
N LYS A 82 -12.31 7.99 4.54
CA LYS A 82 -11.30 9.05 4.58
C LYS A 82 -11.15 9.80 3.25
N ASN A 83 -11.96 9.50 2.25
CA ASN A 83 -11.92 10.07 0.90
C ASN A 83 -10.52 9.96 0.25
N LEU A 84 -9.80 8.89 0.51
CA LEU A 84 -8.51 8.64 -0.12
C LEU A 84 -8.72 8.34 -1.61
N LYS A 85 -7.88 8.94 -2.45
CA LYS A 85 -7.87 8.65 -3.88
C LYS A 85 -7.15 7.31 -4.12
N PHE A 86 -7.81 6.39 -4.82
CA PHE A 86 -7.19 5.16 -5.30
C PHE A 86 -6.48 5.41 -6.65
N THR A 87 -5.26 4.92 -6.78
CA THR A 87 -4.55 4.88 -8.07
C THR A 87 -5.18 3.84 -8.99
N ILE A 88 -5.51 2.66 -8.44
CA ILE A 88 -6.36 1.66 -9.07
C ILE A 88 -7.49 1.35 -8.09
N GLN A 89 -8.73 1.52 -8.53
CA GLN A 89 -9.92 1.26 -7.70
C GLN A 89 -9.99 -0.21 -7.26
N PRO A 90 -10.61 -0.48 -6.08
CA PRO A 90 -10.89 -1.84 -5.66
C PRO A 90 -11.57 -2.65 -6.77
N GLN A 91 -10.98 -3.78 -7.14
CA GLN A 91 -11.44 -4.64 -8.22
C GLN A 91 -11.08 -6.10 -7.96
N THR A 92 -11.76 -7.01 -8.67
CA THR A 92 -11.43 -8.43 -8.69
C THR A 92 -10.75 -8.78 -10.02
N ARG A 93 -9.61 -9.46 -9.95
CA ARG A 93 -8.87 -9.98 -11.11
C ARG A 93 -9.04 -11.48 -11.20
N PHE A 94 -9.01 -12.01 -12.41
CA PHE A 94 -9.11 -13.45 -12.69
C PHE A 94 -10.38 -14.11 -12.13
N SER A 95 -11.50 -13.38 -12.14
CA SER A 95 -12.78 -13.84 -11.59
C SER A 95 -13.19 -15.20 -12.15
N GLY A 96 -13.51 -16.15 -11.26
CA GLY A 96 -13.91 -17.51 -11.60
C GLY A 96 -12.76 -18.40 -12.11
N LYS A 97 -11.52 -17.98 -11.99
CA LYS A 97 -10.33 -18.73 -12.39
C LYS A 97 -9.38 -18.94 -11.21
N ALA A 98 -8.41 -19.85 -11.38
CA ALA A 98 -7.31 -19.98 -10.43
C ALA A 98 -6.58 -18.63 -10.30
N GLY A 99 -6.20 -18.26 -9.07
CA GLY A 99 -5.58 -16.99 -8.78
C GLY A 99 -6.55 -15.81 -8.67
N GLU A 100 -7.87 -16.05 -8.60
CA GLU A 100 -8.85 -14.98 -8.32
C GLU A 100 -8.45 -14.19 -7.11
N GLN A 101 -8.33 -12.88 -7.26
CA GLN A 101 -7.87 -11.97 -6.23
C GLN A 101 -8.58 -10.62 -6.32
N SER A 102 -8.83 -10.03 -5.16
CA SER A 102 -9.24 -8.63 -5.04
C SER A 102 -8.00 -7.77 -4.83
N THR A 103 -7.93 -6.61 -5.45
CA THR A 103 -6.77 -5.72 -5.36
C THR A 103 -7.19 -4.26 -5.45
N PHE A 104 -6.37 -3.39 -4.89
CA PHE A 104 -6.38 -1.95 -5.16
C PHE A 104 -4.97 -1.38 -4.99
N PHE A 105 -4.74 -0.20 -5.58
CA PHE A 105 -3.50 0.57 -5.43
C PHE A 105 -3.80 1.95 -4.86
N ILE A 106 -2.95 2.40 -3.95
CA ILE A 106 -2.92 3.76 -3.42
C ILE A 106 -1.47 4.27 -3.44
N GLU A 107 -1.31 5.56 -3.23
CA GLU A 107 0.00 6.18 -3.07
C GLU A 107 0.09 6.89 -1.72
N ASP A 108 1.26 6.81 -1.09
CA ASP A 108 1.57 7.63 0.07
C ASP A 108 1.89 9.07 -0.37
N PRO A 109 2.09 10.04 0.57
CA PRO A 109 2.38 11.44 0.21
C PRO A 109 3.66 11.66 -0.61
N PHE A 110 4.50 10.64 -0.74
CA PHE A 110 5.77 10.68 -1.46
C PHE A 110 5.77 9.78 -2.71
N GLU A 111 4.57 9.47 -3.22
CA GLU A 111 4.36 8.67 -4.42
C GLU A 111 4.95 7.25 -4.33
N ASN A 112 5.09 6.70 -3.12
CA ASN A 112 5.32 5.27 -2.98
C ASN A 112 4.00 4.55 -3.22
N GLY A 113 3.98 3.62 -4.18
CA GLY A 113 2.80 2.83 -4.49
C GLY A 113 2.61 1.70 -3.48
N LEU A 114 1.39 1.51 -3.01
CA LEU A 114 1.01 0.41 -2.13
C LEU A 114 -0.10 -0.40 -2.78
N GLU A 115 0.12 -1.71 -2.91
CA GLU A 115 -0.87 -2.66 -3.41
C GLU A 115 -1.36 -3.57 -2.30
N PHE A 116 -2.67 -3.69 -2.17
CA PHE A 116 -3.30 -4.57 -1.19
C PHE A 116 -4.13 -5.62 -1.90
N LYS A 117 -3.85 -6.87 -1.62
CA LYS A 117 -4.50 -8.03 -2.24
C LYS A 117 -5.20 -8.90 -1.22
N ALA A 118 -6.24 -9.60 -1.67
CA ALA A 118 -6.84 -10.74 -0.98
C ALA A 118 -7.16 -11.81 -2.01
N PHE A 119 -6.65 -13.01 -1.83
CA PHE A 119 -6.92 -14.15 -2.72
C PHE A 119 -8.20 -14.85 -2.31
N GLN A 120 -8.96 -15.36 -3.28
CA GLN A 120 -10.11 -16.20 -3.02
C GLN A 120 -9.68 -17.55 -2.41
N ASN A 121 -8.54 -18.07 -2.86
CA ASN A 121 -7.89 -19.24 -2.31
C ASN A 121 -6.41 -18.93 -2.06
N ASP A 122 -5.96 -19.01 -0.81
CA ASP A 122 -4.57 -18.70 -0.44
C ASP A 122 -3.55 -19.65 -1.08
N ASP A 123 -3.97 -20.87 -1.46
CA ASP A 123 -3.10 -21.81 -2.21
C ASP A 123 -2.72 -21.27 -3.60
N ASP A 124 -3.48 -20.31 -4.12
CA ASP A 124 -3.24 -19.73 -5.44
C ASP A 124 -2.26 -18.54 -5.43
N ILE A 125 -1.77 -18.10 -4.26
CA ILE A 125 -0.90 -16.90 -4.14
C ILE A 125 0.33 -17.02 -5.04
N PHE A 126 0.89 -18.21 -5.16
CA PHE A 126 2.07 -18.49 -5.98
C PHE A 126 1.78 -19.45 -7.14
N SER A 127 0.52 -19.64 -7.48
CA SER A 127 0.15 -20.47 -8.65
C SER A 127 0.58 -19.80 -9.95
N VAL A 128 0.96 -20.60 -10.93
CA VAL A 128 1.40 -20.18 -12.28
C VAL A 128 0.41 -20.60 -13.35
#